data_c39f544d5b2c4208744765ce6a242136
#
_entry.id   c39f544d5b2c4208744765ce6a242136
#
_cell.length_a   1.000
_cell.length_b   1.000
_cell.length_c   1.000
_cell.angle_alpha   90.00
_cell.angle_beta   90.00
_cell.angle_gamma   90.00
#
_symmetry.space_group_name_H-M   'P 1'
#
loop_
_entity.id
_entity.type
_entity.pdbx_description
1 polymer ?
#
loop_
_entity_poly.entity_id
_entity_poly.type
_entity_poly.pdbx_seq_one_letter_code
_entity_poly.pdbx_strand_id
1 'polypeptide(L)'
;MTYLKIVFPRQKRSHFMGRKNSKIEKILIANRGVPAVRIMHTCRDRKIPTTAVYSTPDRLSLHVMVGDSAVHIGEAPPAESYLNMEKMIEAALTSGANAIHPGWGFLAENAKFAKMVTDSGLIWVGPSSEVIKSMGDKIEAKKIAVRANVPTIPGITDVTDIDQIKVWMKNDAVAFPIFIKAAAGGGGKGMVRVESEQELSTALNQTRSEAKKSFGDDKLLAEKYIEKGRHIEVQIVADKHGDTFHLFERECTLQRRNQKIIEEAPSPSIGDDIRKEICFTATRLMREIGYATAGTVEFLFDSSTNKFYFLEVNTRLQVEHGITELITGMDIVGLMLDAAEGKKFSFKQEDIVPNRWALEVRINAEDPRTFSPSFGPISRLQVPQGPGVRIAPGVYEGADIPPYYDSLFMLMMTAGPNRDSAIRTMDRILSRNLRVEGIKTLAPLLLSIIRHEAFKKGEFSTRFIEDHMDELISMFREKDSEDEVLKIAKFVAEISALGPQGWM
;
A
#
# COMPACT_ATOMS: atom_id res chain seq x y z
N MET A 1 -24.30 32.04 44.98
CA MET A 1 -24.00 31.12 43.88
C MET A 1 -24.40 31.80 42.55
N THR A 2 -23.46 32.42 41.93
CA THR A 2 -23.66 33.27 40.77
C THR A 2 -23.10 32.53 39.56
N TYR A 3 -23.97 32.12 38.64
CA TYR A 3 -23.57 31.46 37.37
C TYR A 3 -23.00 32.49 36.42
N LEU A 4 -21.70 32.36 36.09
CA LEU A 4 -21.07 33.09 35.00
C LEU A 4 -21.56 32.49 33.65
N LYS A 5 -22.34 33.26 32.92
CA LYS A 5 -22.64 32.97 31.51
C LYS A 5 -21.41 33.33 30.67
N ILE A 6 -20.74 32.32 30.14
CA ILE A 6 -19.72 32.52 29.10
C ILE A 6 -20.44 32.81 27.79
N VAL A 7 -20.37 34.05 27.34
CA VAL A 7 -20.86 34.52 26.04
C VAL A 7 -19.75 34.29 25.02
N PHE A 8 -19.92 33.34 24.13
CA PHE A 8 -19.07 33.19 22.95
C PHE A 8 -19.31 34.35 21.97
N PRO A 9 -18.28 35.03 21.48
CA PRO A 9 -18.46 36.08 20.47
C PRO A 9 -18.95 35.42 19.17
N ARG A 10 -20.07 35.91 18.64
CA ARG A 10 -20.55 35.56 17.29
C ARG A 10 -19.49 36.05 16.29
N GLN A 11 -18.67 35.11 15.78
CA GLN A 11 -17.87 35.37 14.59
C GLN A 11 -18.82 35.62 13.41
N LYS A 12 -18.63 36.78 12.76
CA LYS A 12 -19.28 37.16 11.53
C LYS A 12 -19.03 36.06 10.50
N ARG A 13 -20.08 35.38 10.02
CA ARG A 13 -20.05 34.60 8.79
C ARG A 13 -19.78 35.59 7.65
N SER A 14 -18.48 35.76 7.30
CA SER A 14 -18.11 36.39 6.04
C SER A 14 -18.58 35.46 4.92
N HIS A 15 -19.37 35.98 4.03
CA HIS A 15 -19.77 35.37 2.77
C HIS A 15 -18.53 35.05 1.95
N PHE A 16 -18.01 33.84 2.01
CA PHE A 16 -17.11 33.27 1.03
C PHE A 16 -17.92 32.74 -0.17
N MET A 17 -18.61 33.62 -0.89
CA MET A 17 -19.08 33.41 -2.24
C MET A 17 -18.18 34.23 -3.17
N GLY A 18 -17.11 33.61 -3.69
CA GLY A 18 -16.31 34.25 -4.70
C GLY A 18 -15.02 33.52 -5.01
N ARG A 19 -14.98 32.81 -6.16
CA ARG A 19 -13.87 32.07 -6.76
C ARG A 19 -13.36 30.91 -5.87
N LYS A 20 -13.71 29.68 -6.23
CA LYS A 20 -13.02 28.49 -5.71
C LYS A 20 -11.54 28.65 -6.03
N ASN A 21 -10.75 29.04 -5.03
CA ASN A 21 -9.30 29.06 -5.16
C ASN A 21 -8.89 27.58 -5.27
N SER A 22 -8.55 27.13 -6.46
CA SER A 22 -8.16 25.73 -6.72
C SER A 22 -6.74 25.45 -6.25
N LYS A 23 -5.99 26.48 -5.85
CA LYS A 23 -4.60 26.36 -5.41
C LYS A 23 -4.52 25.84 -3.97
N ILE A 24 -3.63 24.87 -3.76
CA ILE A 24 -3.29 24.38 -2.42
C ILE A 24 -2.32 25.38 -1.77
N GLU A 25 -2.77 26.06 -0.72
CA GLU A 25 -1.98 27.05 0.03
C GLU A 25 -1.34 26.43 1.27
N LYS A 26 -2.05 25.52 1.94
CA LYS A 26 -1.59 24.71 3.07
C LYS A 26 -2.38 23.40 3.10
N ILE A 27 -1.70 22.29 3.38
CA ILE A 27 -2.29 20.96 3.31
C ILE A 27 -2.20 20.23 4.65
N LEU A 28 -3.31 19.64 5.10
CA LEU A 28 -3.31 18.68 6.20
C LEU A 28 -3.08 17.28 5.64
N ILE A 29 -2.15 16.54 6.25
CA ILE A 29 -1.90 15.14 5.91
C ILE A 29 -2.68 14.26 6.89
N ALA A 30 -3.81 13.70 6.43
CA ALA A 30 -4.70 12.87 7.25
C ALA A 30 -4.15 11.43 7.39
N ASN A 31 -2.91 11.33 7.85
CA ASN A 31 -2.19 10.06 7.98
C ASN A 31 -1.02 10.18 8.98
N ARG A 32 -0.31 9.07 9.23
CA ARG A 32 0.85 8.94 10.11
C ARG A 32 1.98 8.14 9.45
N GLY A 33 3.16 8.14 10.06
CA GLY A 33 4.28 7.29 9.65
C GLY A 33 4.75 7.53 8.22
N VAL A 34 5.06 6.45 7.50
CA VAL A 34 5.66 6.48 6.16
C VAL A 34 4.87 7.33 5.17
N PRO A 35 3.54 7.16 4.97
CA PRO A 35 2.80 7.97 4.00
C PRO A 35 2.82 9.47 4.32
N ALA A 36 2.70 9.82 5.61
CA ALA A 36 2.71 11.23 6.00
C ALA A 36 4.06 11.89 5.71
N VAL A 37 5.17 11.25 6.10
CA VAL A 37 6.52 11.73 5.81
C VAL A 37 6.76 11.86 4.31
N ARG A 38 6.34 10.84 3.53
CA ARG A 38 6.52 10.83 2.06
C ARG A 38 5.79 12.00 1.38
N ILE A 39 4.55 12.25 1.76
CA ILE A 39 3.75 13.35 1.19
C ILE A 39 4.33 14.71 1.59
N MET A 40 4.74 14.87 2.85
CA MET A 40 5.35 16.10 3.34
C MET A 40 6.64 16.47 2.60
N HIS A 41 7.43 15.49 2.16
CA HIS A 41 8.62 15.75 1.35
C HIS A 41 8.26 16.39 0.01
N THR A 42 7.31 15.83 -0.76
CA THR A 42 6.83 16.47 -2.01
C THR A 42 6.24 17.87 -1.75
N CYS A 43 5.45 18.02 -0.67
CA CYS A 43 4.90 19.33 -0.32
C CYS A 43 6.00 20.35 -0.03
N ARG A 44 7.05 19.96 0.68
CA ARG A 44 8.21 20.82 0.98
C ARG A 44 8.94 21.24 -0.29
N ASP A 45 9.22 20.31 -1.21
CA ASP A 45 9.85 20.60 -2.50
C ASP A 45 9.03 21.59 -3.33
N ARG A 46 7.69 21.53 -3.20
CA ARG A 46 6.74 22.45 -3.83
C ARG A 46 6.44 23.71 -3.03
N LYS A 47 7.09 23.90 -1.87
CA LYS A 47 6.88 25.02 -0.95
C LYS A 47 5.42 25.15 -0.47
N ILE A 48 4.74 24.03 -0.27
CA ILE A 48 3.39 23.95 0.27
C ILE A 48 3.52 23.62 1.76
N PRO A 49 3.13 24.52 2.68
CA PRO A 49 3.15 24.26 4.11
C PRO A 49 2.23 23.09 4.49
N THR A 50 2.68 22.28 5.45
CA THR A 50 2.00 21.05 5.88
C THR A 50 1.53 21.13 7.33
N THR A 51 0.41 20.48 7.61
CA THR A 51 -0.05 20.19 8.96
C THR A 51 -0.06 18.67 9.16
N ALA A 52 0.73 18.20 10.10
CA ALA A 52 0.66 16.82 10.60
C ALA A 52 -0.55 16.67 11.54
N VAL A 53 -1.12 15.48 11.62
CA VAL A 53 -2.05 15.09 12.69
C VAL A 53 -1.44 13.97 13.51
N TYR A 54 -1.72 13.92 14.80
CA TYR A 54 -1.19 12.88 15.66
C TYR A 54 -2.14 12.50 16.79
N SER A 55 -2.16 11.20 17.12
CA SER A 55 -2.75 10.68 18.34
C SER A 55 -1.77 10.78 19.52
N THR A 56 -2.24 10.62 20.74
CA THR A 56 -1.41 10.67 21.95
C THR A 56 -0.11 9.87 21.85
N PRO A 57 -0.09 8.58 21.41
CA PRO A 57 1.16 7.82 21.28
C PRO A 57 2.09 8.33 20.16
N ASP A 58 1.55 9.02 19.15
CA ASP A 58 2.35 9.52 18.02
C ASP A 58 2.94 10.91 18.24
N ARG A 59 2.80 11.49 19.43
CA ARG A 59 3.25 12.86 19.73
C ARG A 59 4.71 13.15 19.32
N LEU A 60 5.58 12.16 19.44
CA LEU A 60 7.00 12.23 19.08
C LEU A 60 7.34 11.48 17.79
N SER A 61 6.35 11.12 16.98
CA SER A 61 6.59 10.39 15.72
C SER A 61 7.25 11.28 14.66
N LEU A 62 8.01 10.67 13.75
CA LEU A 62 8.78 11.36 12.72
C LEU A 62 7.92 12.33 11.90
N HIS A 63 6.71 11.93 11.50
CA HIS A 63 5.83 12.77 10.69
C HIS A 63 5.40 14.06 11.40
N VAL A 64 5.32 14.05 12.75
CA VAL A 64 5.03 15.25 13.55
C VAL A 64 6.21 16.22 13.52
N MET A 65 7.43 15.68 13.56
CA MET A 65 8.66 16.50 13.50
C MET A 65 8.93 17.06 12.11
N VAL A 66 8.50 16.33 11.05
CA VAL A 66 8.70 16.75 9.65
C VAL A 66 7.67 17.80 9.22
N GLY A 67 6.45 17.78 9.78
CA GLY A 67 5.39 18.73 9.47
C GLY A 67 5.72 20.16 9.91
N ASP A 68 5.29 21.17 9.15
CA ASP A 68 5.48 22.59 9.51
C ASP A 68 4.62 23.01 10.71
N SER A 69 3.52 22.30 10.93
CA SER A 69 2.66 22.39 12.11
C SER A 69 2.03 21.05 12.43
N ALA A 70 1.52 20.87 13.64
CA ALA A 70 0.89 19.62 14.05
C ALA A 70 -0.35 19.85 14.92
N VAL A 71 -1.37 18.99 14.77
CA VAL A 71 -2.61 19.04 15.55
C VAL A 71 -2.85 17.69 16.22
N HIS A 72 -3.08 17.70 17.53
CA HIS A 72 -3.51 16.52 18.29
C HIS A 72 -4.96 16.19 17.95
N ILE A 73 -5.24 14.95 17.54
CA ILE A 73 -6.57 14.53 17.08
C ILE A 73 -7.24 13.50 18.01
N GLY A 74 -6.60 13.09 19.09
CA GLY A 74 -7.22 12.20 20.08
C GLY A 74 -6.30 11.10 20.58
N GLU A 75 -6.93 10.11 21.23
CA GLU A 75 -6.25 9.01 21.92
C GLU A 75 -5.78 7.91 20.96
N ALA A 76 -5.13 6.90 21.52
CA ALA A 76 -4.48 5.81 20.79
C ALA A 76 -5.40 5.02 19.84
N PRO A 77 -6.66 4.66 20.20
CA PRO A 77 -7.51 3.90 19.30
C PRO A 77 -7.76 4.67 17.99
N PRO A 78 -7.60 4.02 16.81
CA PRO A 78 -7.84 4.69 15.52
C PRO A 78 -9.21 5.34 15.40
N ALA A 79 -10.25 4.72 15.95
CA ALA A 79 -11.61 5.27 15.95
C ALA A 79 -11.74 6.62 16.69
N GLU A 80 -10.87 6.86 17.67
CA GLU A 80 -10.84 8.09 18.48
C GLU A 80 -9.91 9.16 17.89
N SER A 81 -9.13 8.81 16.85
CA SER A 81 -8.09 9.65 16.24
C SER A 81 -8.13 9.59 14.71
N TYR A 82 -7.32 8.75 14.08
CA TYR A 82 -7.09 8.72 12.62
C TYR A 82 -8.32 8.31 11.79
N LEU A 83 -9.31 7.62 12.36
CA LEU A 83 -10.58 7.28 11.70
C LEU A 83 -11.71 8.26 12.07
N ASN A 84 -11.46 9.26 12.90
CA ASN A 84 -12.45 10.27 13.25
C ASN A 84 -12.50 11.38 12.20
N MET A 85 -13.51 11.32 11.34
CA MET A 85 -13.66 12.22 10.20
C MET A 85 -13.87 13.68 10.61
N GLU A 86 -14.66 13.90 11.66
CA GLU A 86 -15.01 15.23 12.19
C GLU A 86 -13.74 15.92 12.74
N LYS A 87 -12.94 15.22 13.53
CA LYS A 87 -11.67 15.74 14.07
C LYS A 87 -10.65 16.06 12.97
N MET A 88 -10.61 15.25 11.90
CA MET A 88 -9.73 15.52 10.75
C MET A 88 -10.10 16.83 10.04
N ILE A 89 -11.39 17.08 9.84
CA ILE A 89 -11.87 18.31 9.21
C ILE A 89 -11.65 19.51 10.13
N GLU A 90 -11.96 19.37 11.42
CA GLU A 90 -11.70 20.40 12.43
C GLU A 90 -10.22 20.77 12.48
N ALA A 91 -9.32 19.77 12.49
CA ALA A 91 -7.89 19.98 12.46
C ALA A 91 -7.43 20.75 11.19
N ALA A 92 -8.00 20.44 10.03
CA ALA A 92 -7.69 21.18 8.80
C ALA A 92 -8.12 22.64 8.89
N LEU A 93 -9.37 22.87 9.28
CA LEU A 93 -9.92 24.24 9.39
C LEU A 93 -9.19 25.08 10.44
N THR A 94 -8.91 24.52 11.63
CA THR A 94 -8.26 25.23 12.71
C THR A 94 -6.78 25.50 12.45
N SER A 95 -6.10 24.64 11.71
CA SER A 95 -4.70 24.84 11.28
C SER A 95 -4.55 25.81 10.10
N GLY A 96 -5.67 26.21 9.48
CA GLY A 96 -5.66 27.05 8.27
C GLY A 96 -5.29 26.28 7.00
N ALA A 97 -5.35 24.96 7.00
CA ALA A 97 -5.19 24.15 5.79
C ALA A 97 -6.44 24.29 4.90
N ASN A 98 -6.22 24.44 3.59
CA ASN A 98 -7.30 24.47 2.60
C ASN A 98 -7.39 23.20 1.77
N ALA A 99 -6.54 22.20 2.07
CA ALA A 99 -6.54 20.89 1.41
C ALA A 99 -6.28 19.76 2.41
N ILE A 100 -6.76 18.55 2.08
CA ILE A 100 -6.49 17.32 2.82
C ILE A 100 -5.95 16.24 1.87
N HIS A 101 -4.79 15.64 2.22
CA HIS A 101 -4.26 14.46 1.55
C HIS A 101 -4.39 13.24 2.48
N PRO A 102 -5.12 12.18 2.10
CA PRO A 102 -5.35 11.03 2.97
C PRO A 102 -4.19 10.01 2.99
N GLY A 103 -3.28 10.04 2.01
CA GLY A 103 -2.25 9.00 1.83
C GLY A 103 -2.84 7.65 1.43
N TRP A 104 -2.48 6.59 2.19
CA TRP A 104 -3.06 5.25 2.09
C TRP A 104 -3.50 4.73 3.46
N GLY A 105 -4.44 3.77 3.49
CA GLY A 105 -5.05 3.29 4.74
C GLY A 105 -5.99 4.31 5.39
N PHE A 106 -6.42 4.05 6.61
CA PHE A 106 -7.35 4.88 7.39
C PHE A 106 -8.55 5.37 6.56
N LEU A 107 -8.62 6.68 6.28
CA LEU A 107 -9.75 7.32 5.60
C LEU A 107 -9.53 7.49 4.08
N ALA A 108 -8.42 6.97 3.51
CA ALA A 108 -8.06 7.21 2.11
C ALA A 108 -9.10 6.70 1.10
N GLU A 109 -9.80 5.60 1.42
CA GLU A 109 -10.85 4.99 0.59
C GLU A 109 -12.25 5.14 1.20
N ASN A 110 -12.43 6.17 2.05
CA ASN A 110 -13.71 6.45 2.67
C ASN A 110 -14.49 7.52 1.88
N ALA A 111 -15.49 7.09 1.12
CA ALA A 111 -16.34 7.95 0.29
C ALA A 111 -17.05 9.05 1.10
N LYS A 112 -17.51 8.73 2.33
CA LYS A 112 -18.16 9.70 3.22
C LYS A 112 -17.19 10.78 3.63
N PHE A 113 -15.95 10.43 3.98
CA PHE A 113 -14.92 11.41 4.35
C PHE A 113 -14.55 12.32 3.18
N ALA A 114 -14.31 11.75 1.99
CA ALA A 114 -14.04 12.54 0.78
C ALA A 114 -15.14 13.56 0.51
N LYS A 115 -16.42 13.16 0.65
CA LYS A 115 -17.57 14.04 0.51
C LYS A 115 -17.58 15.12 1.60
N MET A 116 -17.39 14.75 2.88
CA MET A 116 -17.36 15.71 3.98
C MET A 116 -16.26 16.77 3.81
N VAL A 117 -15.08 16.38 3.32
CA VAL A 117 -13.98 17.31 3.01
C VAL A 117 -14.42 18.33 1.97
N THR A 118 -14.97 17.88 0.85
CA THR A 118 -15.43 18.76 -0.24
C THR A 118 -16.62 19.62 0.16
N ASP A 119 -17.58 19.10 0.92
CA ASP A 119 -18.73 19.85 1.46
C ASP A 119 -18.28 20.95 2.47
N SER A 120 -17.15 20.75 3.14
CA SER A 120 -16.53 21.73 4.03
C SER A 120 -15.75 22.82 3.30
N GLY A 121 -15.72 22.79 1.96
CA GLY A 121 -15.01 23.78 1.13
C GLY A 121 -13.49 23.52 1.02
N LEU A 122 -13.01 22.39 1.51
CA LEU A 122 -11.61 21.98 1.42
C LEU A 122 -11.32 21.23 0.11
N ILE A 123 -10.09 21.33 -0.37
CA ILE A 123 -9.60 20.57 -1.53
C ILE A 123 -9.29 19.13 -1.05
N TRP A 124 -9.97 18.14 -1.65
CA TRP A 124 -9.67 16.74 -1.46
C TRP A 124 -8.60 16.29 -2.45
N VAL A 125 -7.49 15.71 -1.95
CA VAL A 125 -6.44 15.13 -2.80
C VAL A 125 -6.71 13.63 -2.95
N GLY A 126 -7.58 13.31 -3.89
CA GLY A 126 -8.09 11.98 -4.15
C GLY A 126 -9.18 12.02 -5.23
N PRO A 127 -9.72 10.87 -5.65
CA PRO A 127 -10.83 10.81 -6.59
C PRO A 127 -12.14 11.24 -5.93
N SER A 128 -13.21 11.39 -6.73
CA SER A 128 -14.52 11.78 -6.19
C SER A 128 -15.10 10.72 -5.24
N SER A 129 -15.97 11.17 -4.34
CA SER A 129 -16.67 10.28 -3.40
C SER A 129 -17.48 9.19 -4.11
N GLU A 130 -18.03 9.51 -5.29
CA GLU A 130 -18.80 8.58 -6.13
C GLU A 130 -17.90 7.47 -6.69
N VAL A 131 -16.71 7.82 -7.17
CA VAL A 131 -15.71 6.87 -7.68
C VAL A 131 -15.20 5.98 -6.55
N ILE A 132 -14.88 6.55 -5.38
CA ILE A 132 -14.47 5.75 -4.21
C ILE A 132 -15.57 4.75 -3.84
N LYS A 133 -16.82 5.19 -3.80
CA LYS A 133 -17.97 4.35 -3.46
C LYS A 133 -18.18 3.22 -4.47
N SER A 134 -18.18 3.53 -5.76
CA SER A 134 -18.44 2.54 -6.81
C SER A 134 -17.32 1.51 -6.96
N MET A 135 -16.07 1.92 -6.77
CA MET A 135 -14.92 1.01 -6.86
C MET A 135 -14.68 0.23 -5.56
N GLY A 136 -15.16 0.72 -4.42
CA GLY A 136 -15.12 0.01 -3.13
C GLY A 136 -16.14 -1.14 -3.01
N ASP A 137 -17.16 -1.16 -3.87
CA ASP A 137 -18.12 -2.27 -3.97
C ASP A 137 -17.66 -3.25 -5.06
N LYS A 138 -17.27 -4.47 -4.68
CA LYS A 138 -16.71 -5.46 -5.60
C LYS A 138 -17.67 -5.89 -6.71
N ILE A 139 -18.96 -5.96 -6.41
CA ILE A 139 -19.99 -6.34 -7.39
C ILE A 139 -20.14 -5.22 -8.41
N GLU A 140 -20.26 -3.97 -7.94
CA GLU A 140 -20.39 -2.81 -8.81
C GLU A 140 -19.12 -2.58 -9.63
N ALA A 141 -17.95 -2.68 -9.01
CA ALA A 141 -16.65 -2.59 -9.69
C ALA A 141 -16.52 -3.66 -10.80
N LYS A 142 -16.92 -4.91 -10.53
CA LYS A 142 -16.93 -5.98 -11.54
C LYS A 142 -17.89 -5.69 -12.69
N LYS A 143 -19.08 -5.18 -12.41
CA LYS A 143 -20.04 -4.76 -13.45
C LYS A 143 -19.48 -3.64 -14.33
N ILE A 144 -18.81 -2.67 -13.71
CA ILE A 144 -18.14 -1.57 -14.43
C ILE A 144 -17.01 -2.11 -15.30
N ALA A 145 -16.18 -3.01 -14.76
CA ALA A 145 -15.10 -3.65 -15.52
C ALA A 145 -15.63 -4.39 -16.75
N VAL A 146 -16.72 -5.15 -16.60
CA VAL A 146 -17.38 -5.82 -17.75
C VAL A 146 -17.86 -4.82 -18.80
N ARG A 147 -18.54 -3.72 -18.39
CA ARG A 147 -18.95 -2.67 -19.34
C ARG A 147 -17.77 -2.02 -20.06
N ALA A 148 -16.65 -1.88 -19.38
CA ALA A 148 -15.41 -1.36 -19.97
C ALA A 148 -14.63 -2.41 -20.79
N ASN A 149 -15.20 -3.59 -21.04
CA ASN A 149 -14.54 -4.72 -21.70
C ASN A 149 -13.22 -5.14 -21.03
N VAL A 150 -13.16 -5.09 -19.69
CA VAL A 150 -12.03 -5.59 -18.92
C VAL A 150 -12.30 -7.04 -18.54
N PRO A 151 -11.36 -7.98 -18.80
CA PRO A 151 -11.53 -9.38 -18.42
C PRO A 151 -11.73 -9.53 -16.90
N THR A 152 -12.74 -10.28 -16.50
CA THR A 152 -13.00 -10.59 -15.08
C THR A 152 -12.86 -12.08 -14.81
N ILE A 153 -12.48 -12.45 -13.59
CA ILE A 153 -12.39 -13.87 -13.19
C ILE A 153 -13.79 -14.51 -13.42
N PRO A 154 -13.85 -15.66 -14.14
CA PRO A 154 -15.10 -16.40 -14.28
C PRO A 154 -15.75 -16.66 -12.93
N GLY A 155 -17.01 -16.31 -12.79
CA GLY A 155 -17.70 -16.44 -11.51
C GLY A 155 -19.12 -15.90 -11.55
N ILE A 156 -19.83 -16.08 -10.44
CA ILE A 156 -21.18 -15.58 -10.22
C ILE A 156 -21.24 -14.66 -9.01
N THR A 157 -22.14 -13.70 -9.05
CA THR A 157 -22.42 -12.75 -7.96
C THR A 157 -23.77 -13.06 -7.33
N ASP A 158 -24.00 -12.50 -6.13
CA ASP A 158 -25.27 -12.64 -5.39
C ASP A 158 -25.62 -14.11 -5.09
N VAL A 159 -24.64 -14.88 -4.68
CA VAL A 159 -24.79 -16.31 -4.36
C VAL A 159 -25.64 -16.49 -3.12
N THR A 160 -26.81 -17.15 -3.27
CA THR A 160 -27.73 -17.44 -2.17
C THR A 160 -27.64 -18.88 -1.68
N ASP A 161 -27.38 -19.83 -2.59
CA ASP A 161 -27.36 -21.27 -2.31
C ASP A 161 -26.31 -22.03 -3.13
N ILE A 162 -26.13 -23.30 -2.79
CA ILE A 162 -25.15 -24.20 -3.40
C ILE A 162 -25.52 -24.56 -4.84
N ASP A 163 -26.81 -24.66 -5.15
CA ASP A 163 -27.26 -25.13 -6.47
C ASP A 163 -26.91 -24.10 -7.55
N GLN A 164 -26.95 -22.80 -7.22
CA GLN A 164 -26.43 -21.74 -8.11
C GLN A 164 -24.96 -21.94 -8.44
N ILE A 165 -24.13 -22.29 -7.46
CA ILE A 165 -22.70 -22.55 -7.67
C ILE A 165 -22.51 -23.78 -8.58
N LYS A 166 -23.24 -24.88 -8.34
CA LYS A 166 -23.16 -26.09 -9.16
C LYS A 166 -23.60 -25.84 -10.60
N VAL A 167 -24.68 -25.11 -10.80
CA VAL A 167 -25.18 -24.74 -12.14
C VAL A 167 -24.14 -23.88 -12.87
N TRP A 168 -23.56 -22.87 -12.20
CA TRP A 168 -22.51 -22.08 -12.79
C TRP A 168 -21.30 -22.89 -13.16
N MET A 169 -20.76 -23.72 -12.22
CA MET A 169 -19.60 -24.57 -12.49
C MET A 169 -19.79 -25.49 -13.70
N LYS A 170 -20.99 -26.06 -13.83
CA LYS A 170 -21.36 -26.91 -14.97
C LYS A 170 -21.41 -26.13 -16.29
N ASN A 171 -22.04 -24.95 -16.30
CA ASN A 171 -22.20 -24.13 -17.49
C ASN A 171 -20.90 -23.56 -18.02
N ASP A 172 -20.01 -23.11 -17.12
CA ASP A 172 -18.75 -22.48 -17.47
C ASP A 172 -17.56 -23.47 -17.47
N ALA A 173 -17.83 -24.77 -17.31
CA ALA A 173 -16.81 -25.83 -17.21
C ALA A 173 -15.72 -25.53 -16.16
N VAL A 174 -16.14 -24.99 -15.02
CA VAL A 174 -15.25 -24.69 -13.89
C VAL A 174 -15.14 -25.91 -12.98
N ALA A 175 -13.92 -26.32 -12.65
CA ALA A 175 -13.62 -27.36 -11.68
C ALA A 175 -13.17 -26.76 -10.35
N PHE A 176 -13.24 -27.56 -9.27
CA PHE A 176 -12.58 -27.21 -8.01
C PHE A 176 -11.06 -27.15 -8.16
N PRO A 177 -10.36 -26.33 -7.38
CA PRO A 177 -10.92 -25.48 -6.32
C PRO A 177 -11.58 -24.19 -6.88
N ILE A 178 -12.48 -23.62 -6.07
CA ILE A 178 -13.10 -22.31 -6.29
C ILE A 178 -12.93 -21.43 -5.05
N PHE A 179 -13.13 -20.11 -5.21
CA PHE A 179 -13.27 -19.22 -4.06
C PHE A 179 -14.72 -18.82 -3.83
N ILE A 180 -15.14 -18.77 -2.56
CA ILE A 180 -16.33 -18.06 -2.09
C ILE A 180 -15.85 -16.82 -1.35
N LYS A 181 -16.37 -15.65 -1.72
CA LYS A 181 -15.90 -14.35 -1.22
C LYS A 181 -17.08 -13.48 -0.77
N ALA A 182 -16.86 -12.67 0.28
CA ALA A 182 -17.74 -11.58 0.62
C ALA A 182 -17.72 -10.49 -0.47
N ALA A 183 -18.90 -9.97 -0.83
CA ALA A 183 -19.01 -8.87 -1.79
C ALA A 183 -18.43 -7.56 -1.22
N ALA A 184 -18.75 -7.26 0.04
CA ALA A 184 -18.14 -6.19 0.81
C ALA A 184 -16.86 -6.71 1.49
N GLY A 185 -15.74 -5.99 1.34
CA GLY A 185 -14.48 -6.36 1.99
C GLY A 185 -13.29 -6.25 1.05
N GLY A 186 -12.10 -6.10 1.62
CA GLY A 186 -10.82 -5.94 0.90
C GLY A 186 -9.68 -6.67 1.61
N GLY A 187 -8.50 -6.70 0.98
CA GLY A 187 -7.30 -7.27 1.58
C GLY A 187 -7.38 -8.76 1.91
N GLY A 188 -8.18 -9.54 1.17
CA GLY A 188 -8.29 -11.00 1.33
C GLY A 188 -9.13 -11.47 2.53
N LYS A 189 -9.80 -10.58 3.26
CA LYS A 189 -10.71 -10.95 4.35
C LYS A 189 -12.06 -11.38 3.80
N GLY A 190 -12.72 -12.37 4.44
CA GLY A 190 -14.00 -12.91 4.00
C GLY A 190 -13.90 -13.70 2.69
N MET A 191 -12.87 -14.52 2.54
CA MET A 191 -12.62 -15.35 1.37
C MET A 191 -12.21 -16.76 1.80
N VAL A 192 -12.91 -17.77 1.28
CA VAL A 192 -12.66 -19.19 1.57
C VAL A 192 -12.40 -19.94 0.27
N ARG A 193 -11.29 -20.67 0.22
CA ARG A 193 -10.99 -21.64 -0.84
C ARG A 193 -11.73 -22.93 -0.57
N VAL A 194 -12.41 -23.46 -1.58
CA VAL A 194 -13.24 -24.66 -1.52
C VAL A 194 -12.64 -25.70 -2.46
N GLU A 195 -12.22 -26.83 -1.90
CA GLU A 195 -11.52 -27.88 -2.64
C GLU A 195 -12.47 -28.92 -3.26
N SER A 196 -13.66 -29.04 -2.70
CA SER A 196 -14.61 -30.08 -3.09
C SER A 196 -16.07 -29.67 -2.88
N GLU A 197 -16.98 -30.42 -3.52
CA GLU A 197 -18.42 -30.18 -3.36
C GLU A 197 -18.91 -30.33 -1.92
N GLN A 198 -18.30 -31.25 -1.15
CA GLN A 198 -18.64 -31.51 0.25
C GLN A 198 -18.41 -30.29 1.15
N GLU A 199 -17.43 -29.46 0.81
CA GLU A 199 -17.09 -28.29 1.60
C GLU A 199 -17.99 -27.07 1.32
N LEU A 200 -18.75 -27.05 0.20
CA LEU A 200 -19.51 -25.89 -0.25
C LEU A 200 -20.45 -25.33 0.82
N SER A 201 -21.19 -26.21 1.51
CA SER A 201 -22.18 -25.78 2.52
C SER A 201 -21.50 -25.08 3.70
N THR A 202 -20.43 -25.66 4.21
CA THR A 202 -19.66 -25.10 5.33
C THR A 202 -19.02 -23.77 4.94
N ALA A 203 -18.35 -23.73 3.79
CA ALA A 203 -17.71 -22.53 3.28
C ALA A 203 -18.69 -21.38 3.04
N LEU A 204 -19.86 -21.66 2.43
CA LEU A 204 -20.90 -20.66 2.17
C LEU A 204 -21.41 -20.02 3.46
N ASN A 205 -21.73 -20.87 4.46
CA ASN A 205 -22.26 -20.40 5.75
C ASN A 205 -21.21 -19.63 6.56
N GLN A 206 -19.98 -20.13 6.58
CA GLN A 206 -18.85 -19.45 7.26
C GLN A 206 -18.61 -18.08 6.64
N THR A 207 -18.42 -18.01 5.32
CA THR A 207 -18.14 -16.75 4.62
C THR A 207 -19.28 -15.74 4.81
N ARG A 208 -20.54 -16.19 4.76
CA ARG A 208 -21.71 -15.34 5.01
C ARG A 208 -21.73 -14.77 6.43
N SER A 209 -21.44 -15.61 7.42
CA SER A 209 -21.38 -15.17 8.83
C SER A 209 -20.28 -14.15 9.06
N GLU A 210 -19.10 -14.39 8.50
CA GLU A 210 -17.96 -13.48 8.59
C GLU A 210 -18.25 -12.14 7.87
N ALA A 211 -18.83 -12.20 6.67
CA ALA A 211 -19.21 -11.03 5.89
C ALA A 211 -20.17 -10.12 6.66
N LYS A 212 -21.20 -10.73 7.25
CA LYS A 212 -22.19 -9.99 8.04
C LYS A 212 -21.59 -9.35 9.29
N LYS A 213 -20.71 -10.08 10.00
CA LYS A 213 -20.05 -9.58 11.22
C LYS A 213 -19.05 -8.46 10.92
N SER A 214 -18.25 -8.62 9.86
CA SER A 214 -17.12 -7.73 9.57
C SER A 214 -17.51 -6.51 8.74
N PHE A 215 -18.50 -6.64 7.86
CA PHE A 215 -18.85 -5.63 6.86
C PHE A 215 -20.30 -5.18 6.92
N GLY A 216 -21.17 -5.85 7.71
CA GLY A 216 -22.61 -5.55 7.78
C GLY A 216 -23.40 -6.00 6.54
N ASP A 217 -22.77 -6.61 5.54
CA ASP A 217 -23.36 -7.12 4.30
C ASP A 217 -23.04 -8.62 4.19
N ASP A 218 -24.04 -9.43 3.82
CA ASP A 218 -23.96 -10.89 3.70
C ASP A 218 -23.96 -11.40 2.26
N LYS A 219 -23.87 -10.51 1.29
CA LYS A 219 -23.75 -10.86 -0.13
C LYS A 219 -22.45 -11.57 -0.44
N LEU A 220 -22.56 -12.64 -1.20
CA LEU A 220 -21.42 -13.48 -1.59
C LEU A 220 -21.28 -13.56 -3.11
N LEU A 221 -20.06 -13.86 -3.53
CA LEU A 221 -19.72 -14.23 -4.91
C LEU A 221 -18.88 -15.51 -4.92
N ALA A 222 -18.98 -16.29 -6.00
CA ALA A 222 -18.13 -17.45 -6.23
C ALA A 222 -17.31 -17.23 -7.49
N GLU A 223 -16.01 -17.56 -7.44
CA GLU A 223 -15.06 -17.35 -8.54
C GLU A 223 -14.15 -18.56 -8.73
N LYS A 224 -13.73 -18.77 -9.99
CA LYS A 224 -12.71 -19.75 -10.33
C LYS A 224 -11.41 -19.46 -9.57
N TYR A 225 -10.78 -20.47 -9.00
CA TYR A 225 -9.44 -20.37 -8.44
C TYR A 225 -8.39 -20.39 -9.57
N ILE A 226 -7.46 -19.46 -9.52
CA ILE A 226 -6.32 -19.39 -10.45
C ILE A 226 -5.08 -19.87 -9.71
N GLU A 227 -4.66 -21.08 -10.00
CA GLU A 227 -3.60 -21.77 -9.24
C GLU A 227 -2.23 -21.10 -9.37
N LYS A 228 -1.83 -20.75 -10.60
CA LYS A 228 -0.57 -20.06 -10.89
C LYS A 228 -0.78 -18.55 -11.04
N GLY A 229 -1.60 -18.01 -10.13
CA GLY A 229 -1.92 -16.58 -10.13
C GLY A 229 -0.76 -15.71 -9.71
N ARG A 230 -0.58 -14.61 -10.45
CA ARG A 230 0.36 -13.54 -10.12
C ARG A 230 -0.39 -12.23 -9.98
N HIS A 231 -0.01 -11.45 -9.00
CA HIS A 231 -0.62 -10.16 -8.74
C HIS A 231 0.12 -9.07 -9.51
N ILE A 232 -0.46 -8.64 -10.60
CA ILE A 232 0.06 -7.55 -11.44
C ILE A 232 -0.86 -6.36 -11.28
N GLU A 233 -0.31 -5.18 -11.11
CA GLU A 233 -1.09 -3.97 -10.98
C GLU A 233 -0.55 -2.86 -11.87
N VAL A 234 -1.43 -1.97 -12.33
CA VAL A 234 -1.06 -0.86 -13.21
C VAL A 234 -1.28 0.46 -12.49
N GLN A 235 -0.20 1.24 -12.37
CA GLN A 235 -0.28 2.60 -11.85
C GLN A 235 -0.91 3.53 -12.88
N ILE A 236 -1.98 4.20 -12.47
CA ILE A 236 -2.65 5.23 -13.29
C ILE A 236 -2.49 6.59 -12.64
N VAL A 237 -2.37 7.60 -13.48
CA VAL A 237 -2.54 9.01 -13.12
C VAL A 237 -3.48 9.67 -14.11
N ALA A 238 -4.41 10.48 -13.61
CA ALA A 238 -5.39 11.16 -14.43
C ALA A 238 -5.65 12.57 -13.92
N ASP A 239 -5.87 13.51 -14.83
CA ASP A 239 -6.27 14.87 -14.49
C ASP A 239 -7.81 15.04 -14.54
N LYS A 240 -8.29 16.20 -14.13
CA LYS A 240 -9.72 16.55 -14.18
C LYS A 240 -10.21 16.96 -15.58
N HIS A 241 -9.34 16.93 -16.60
CA HIS A 241 -9.64 17.27 -17.99
C HIS A 241 -9.90 16.03 -18.85
N GLY A 242 -9.75 14.81 -18.27
CA GLY A 242 -9.98 13.53 -18.93
C GLY A 242 -8.71 12.87 -19.46
N ASP A 243 -7.55 13.52 -19.34
CA ASP A 243 -6.28 12.91 -19.72
C ASP A 243 -5.91 11.85 -18.68
N THR A 244 -5.69 10.62 -19.12
CA THR A 244 -5.43 9.44 -18.29
C THR A 244 -4.24 8.68 -18.84
N PHE A 245 -3.24 8.45 -18.00
CA PHE A 245 -1.97 7.82 -18.37
C PHE A 245 -1.67 6.65 -17.43
N HIS A 246 -1.04 5.60 -17.97
CA HIS A 246 -0.42 4.58 -17.15
C HIS A 246 1.06 4.90 -16.91
N LEU A 247 1.54 4.55 -15.74
CA LEU A 247 2.96 4.63 -15.35
C LEU A 247 3.58 3.24 -15.27
N PHE A 248 3.14 2.33 -16.13
CA PHE A 248 3.50 0.91 -16.19
C PHE A 248 2.98 0.10 -15.00
N GLU A 249 3.33 -1.18 -15.02
CA GLU A 249 2.90 -2.16 -14.04
C GLU A 249 3.91 -2.40 -12.95
N ARG A 250 3.43 -3.00 -11.87
CA ARG A 250 4.20 -3.57 -10.78
C ARG A 250 3.85 -5.04 -10.58
N GLU A 251 4.83 -5.83 -10.21
CA GLU A 251 4.69 -7.21 -9.74
C GLU A 251 4.54 -7.20 -8.23
N CYS A 252 3.40 -7.63 -7.70
CA CYS A 252 3.07 -7.63 -6.28
C CYS A 252 2.70 -9.03 -5.76
N THR A 253 3.19 -10.06 -6.41
CA THR A 253 2.85 -11.45 -6.15
C THR A 253 3.35 -11.96 -4.80
N LEU A 254 4.49 -11.44 -4.31
CA LEU A 254 5.04 -11.88 -3.03
C LEU A 254 4.27 -11.28 -1.87
N GLN A 255 3.37 -12.08 -1.34
CA GLN A 255 2.42 -11.71 -0.31
C GLN A 255 2.43 -12.71 0.84
N ARG A 256 2.11 -12.24 2.03
CA ARG A 256 1.83 -13.05 3.19
C ARG A 256 0.42 -12.74 3.68
N ARG A 257 -0.46 -13.73 3.71
CA ARG A 257 -1.88 -13.55 4.09
C ARG A 257 -2.53 -12.36 3.35
N ASN A 258 -2.31 -12.29 2.04
CA ASN A 258 -2.76 -11.21 1.15
C ASN A 258 -2.17 -9.81 1.44
N GLN A 259 -1.10 -9.73 2.23
CA GLN A 259 -0.32 -8.50 2.40
C GLN A 259 0.96 -8.57 1.59
N LYS A 260 1.15 -7.64 0.69
CA LYS A 260 2.37 -7.48 -0.12
C LYS A 260 3.56 -7.24 0.80
N ILE A 261 4.71 -7.86 0.54
CA ILE A 261 5.95 -7.69 1.32
C ILE A 261 7.18 -7.38 0.46
N ILE A 262 7.15 -7.79 -0.82
CA ILE A 262 8.16 -7.44 -1.83
C ILE A 262 7.42 -7.10 -3.12
N GLU A 263 7.76 -5.99 -3.72
CA GLU A 263 7.23 -5.51 -4.99
C GLU A 263 8.37 -5.14 -5.95
N GLU A 264 8.15 -5.34 -7.23
CA GLU A 264 9.11 -4.95 -8.26
C GLU A 264 8.45 -4.31 -9.48
N ALA A 265 9.19 -3.48 -10.18
CA ALA A 265 8.77 -2.85 -11.43
C ALA A 265 9.97 -2.73 -12.39
N PRO A 266 9.79 -3.10 -13.68
CA PRO A 266 8.63 -3.79 -14.25
C PRO A 266 8.47 -5.23 -13.72
N SER A 267 7.36 -5.90 -14.07
CA SER A 267 7.16 -7.32 -13.75
C SER A 267 8.09 -8.22 -14.57
N PRO A 268 8.75 -9.23 -13.93
CA PRO A 268 9.54 -10.23 -14.63
C PRO A 268 8.69 -11.31 -15.31
N SER A 269 7.38 -11.33 -15.04
CA SER A 269 6.50 -12.46 -15.41
C SER A 269 5.72 -12.24 -16.68
N ILE A 270 5.64 -11.01 -17.18
CA ILE A 270 4.86 -10.68 -18.36
C ILE A 270 5.76 -10.13 -19.47
N GLY A 271 5.49 -10.59 -20.71
CA GLY A 271 6.14 -10.06 -21.90
C GLY A 271 5.55 -8.71 -22.34
N ASP A 272 6.21 -8.05 -23.27
CA ASP A 272 5.85 -6.70 -23.71
C ASP A 272 4.44 -6.58 -24.28
N ASP A 273 3.92 -7.61 -24.95
CA ASP A 273 2.57 -7.59 -25.52
C ASP A 273 1.51 -7.60 -24.40
N ILE A 274 1.67 -8.49 -23.41
CA ILE A 274 0.78 -8.52 -22.24
C ILE A 274 0.90 -7.22 -21.44
N ARG A 275 2.12 -6.68 -21.29
CA ARG A 275 2.35 -5.38 -20.61
C ARG A 275 1.58 -4.26 -21.28
N LYS A 276 1.64 -4.18 -22.60
CA LYS A 276 0.88 -3.18 -23.37
C LYS A 276 -0.62 -3.36 -23.20
N GLU A 277 -1.10 -4.60 -23.30
CA GLU A 277 -2.52 -4.91 -23.20
C GLU A 277 -3.09 -4.61 -21.83
N ILE A 278 -2.40 -5.01 -20.74
CA ILE A 278 -2.85 -4.78 -19.34
C ILE A 278 -2.84 -3.28 -19.01
N CYS A 279 -1.79 -2.54 -19.43
CA CYS A 279 -1.69 -1.09 -19.22
C CYS A 279 -2.80 -0.34 -20.00
N PHE A 280 -3.05 -0.71 -21.24
CA PHE A 280 -4.13 -0.12 -22.05
C PHE A 280 -5.50 -0.42 -21.42
N THR A 281 -5.71 -1.65 -20.98
CA THR A 281 -6.97 -2.09 -20.34
C THR A 281 -7.23 -1.33 -19.03
N ALA A 282 -6.20 -1.14 -18.20
CA ALA A 282 -6.30 -0.34 -17.00
C ALA A 282 -6.64 1.13 -17.30
N THR A 283 -5.95 1.74 -18.29
CA THR A 283 -6.21 3.12 -18.72
C THR A 283 -7.64 3.31 -19.22
N ARG A 284 -8.15 2.35 -20.01
CA ARG A 284 -9.53 2.35 -20.51
C ARG A 284 -10.55 2.30 -19.38
N LEU A 285 -10.37 1.41 -18.39
CA LEU A 285 -11.23 1.31 -17.22
C LEU A 285 -11.30 2.64 -16.46
N MET A 286 -10.13 3.23 -16.20
CA MET A 286 -10.06 4.47 -15.41
C MET A 286 -10.67 5.67 -16.14
N ARG A 287 -10.59 5.70 -17.46
CA ARG A 287 -11.34 6.67 -18.30
C ARG A 287 -12.84 6.49 -18.19
N GLU A 288 -13.32 5.25 -18.28
CA GLU A 288 -14.75 4.94 -18.22
C GLU A 288 -15.40 5.42 -16.94
N ILE A 289 -14.68 5.33 -15.80
CA ILE A 289 -15.20 5.79 -14.50
C ILE A 289 -14.94 7.29 -14.24
N GLY A 290 -14.37 8.03 -15.19
CA GLY A 290 -14.02 9.43 -15.00
C GLY A 290 -13.02 9.65 -13.86
N TYR A 291 -12.03 8.76 -13.72
CA TYR A 291 -11.05 8.83 -12.63
C TYR A 291 -10.20 10.10 -12.75
N ALA A 292 -9.91 10.71 -11.62
CA ALA A 292 -8.95 11.81 -11.53
C ALA A 292 -8.05 11.61 -10.30
N THR A 293 -6.75 11.87 -10.45
CA THR A 293 -5.64 11.68 -9.49
C THR A 293 -4.87 10.38 -9.72
N ALA A 294 -4.02 9.97 -8.75
CA ALA A 294 -3.36 8.66 -8.82
C ALA A 294 -4.26 7.54 -8.29
N GLY A 295 -4.26 6.42 -8.98
CA GLY A 295 -4.94 5.19 -8.59
C GLY A 295 -4.27 3.99 -9.22
N THR A 296 -4.69 2.81 -8.82
CA THR A 296 -4.09 1.55 -9.30
C THR A 296 -5.18 0.56 -9.67
N VAL A 297 -5.02 -0.08 -10.81
CA VAL A 297 -5.89 -1.21 -11.22
C VAL A 297 -5.14 -2.50 -10.99
N GLU A 298 -5.67 -3.36 -10.16
CA GLU A 298 -5.09 -4.66 -9.81
C GLU A 298 -5.67 -5.77 -10.67
N PHE A 299 -4.79 -6.67 -11.10
CA PHE A 299 -5.12 -7.83 -11.92
C PHE A 299 -4.51 -9.10 -11.35
N LEU A 300 -5.21 -10.21 -11.54
CA LEU A 300 -4.67 -11.54 -11.37
C LEU A 300 -4.24 -12.06 -12.76
N PHE A 301 -2.94 -12.24 -12.95
CA PHE A 301 -2.39 -12.83 -14.15
C PHE A 301 -2.21 -14.34 -13.97
N ASP A 302 -2.78 -15.12 -14.85
CA ASP A 302 -2.63 -16.57 -14.89
C ASP A 302 -1.45 -16.94 -15.81
N SER A 303 -0.33 -17.31 -15.20
CA SER A 303 0.89 -17.66 -15.96
C SER A 303 0.75 -18.94 -16.78
N SER A 304 -0.26 -19.77 -16.51
CA SER A 304 -0.50 -21.01 -17.30
C SER A 304 -1.20 -20.76 -18.62
N THR A 305 -2.00 -19.69 -18.71
CA THR A 305 -2.82 -19.36 -19.88
C THR A 305 -2.43 -18.03 -20.51
N ASN A 306 -1.52 -17.27 -19.91
CA ASN A 306 -1.17 -15.89 -20.28
C ASN A 306 -2.38 -14.95 -20.32
N LYS A 307 -3.38 -15.18 -19.46
CA LYS A 307 -4.56 -14.32 -19.33
C LYS A 307 -4.50 -13.54 -18.04
N PHE A 308 -5.04 -12.33 -18.06
CA PHE A 308 -5.19 -11.51 -16.86
C PHE A 308 -6.66 -11.19 -16.60
N TYR A 309 -6.98 -10.99 -15.33
CA TYR A 309 -8.35 -10.76 -14.87
C TYR A 309 -8.36 -9.62 -13.87
N PHE A 310 -9.33 -8.74 -13.98
CA PHE A 310 -9.58 -7.65 -13.04
C PHE A 310 -9.81 -8.18 -11.61
N LEU A 311 -9.14 -7.57 -10.64
CA LEU A 311 -9.37 -7.80 -9.22
C LEU A 311 -10.11 -6.63 -8.57
N GLU A 312 -9.47 -5.46 -8.53
CA GLU A 312 -10.01 -4.27 -7.90
C GLU A 312 -9.32 -2.98 -8.40
N VAL A 313 -9.88 -1.84 -8.02
CA VAL A 313 -9.26 -0.52 -8.18
C VAL A 313 -8.96 0.05 -6.80
N ASN A 314 -7.70 0.35 -6.54
CA ASN A 314 -7.31 1.11 -5.36
C ASN A 314 -7.40 2.60 -5.67
N THR A 315 -8.33 3.29 -5.01
CA THR A 315 -8.69 4.68 -5.27
C THR A 315 -7.86 5.67 -4.45
N ARG A 316 -6.57 5.39 -4.30
CA ARG A 316 -5.62 6.08 -3.43
C ARG A 316 -4.17 5.92 -3.91
N LEU A 317 -3.27 6.61 -3.24
CA LEU A 317 -1.83 6.33 -3.35
C LEU A 317 -1.54 4.91 -2.85
N GLN A 318 -0.75 4.14 -3.59
CA GLN A 318 -0.28 2.82 -3.16
C GLN A 318 0.97 2.93 -2.28
N VAL A 319 1.20 1.92 -1.41
CA VAL A 319 2.44 1.82 -0.61
C VAL A 319 3.63 1.79 -1.55
N GLU A 320 3.58 0.92 -2.55
CA GLU A 320 4.60 0.59 -3.53
C GLU A 320 4.74 1.59 -4.69
N HIS A 321 4.11 2.78 -4.59
CA HIS A 321 4.24 3.82 -5.63
C HIS A 321 5.69 4.21 -5.91
N GLY A 322 6.56 4.07 -4.92
CA GLY A 322 7.95 4.51 -4.98
C GLY A 322 8.78 3.79 -6.04
N ILE A 323 8.51 2.51 -6.33
CA ILE A 323 9.21 1.79 -7.42
C ILE A 323 8.78 2.29 -8.80
N THR A 324 7.52 2.65 -8.98
CA THR A 324 7.06 3.29 -10.22
C THR A 324 7.75 4.64 -10.43
N GLU A 325 7.88 5.45 -9.37
CA GLU A 325 8.64 6.70 -9.43
C GLU A 325 10.10 6.47 -9.82
N LEU A 326 10.72 5.41 -9.30
CA LEU A 326 12.13 5.08 -9.60
C LEU A 326 12.34 4.66 -11.05
N ILE A 327 11.40 3.94 -11.66
CA ILE A 327 11.54 3.49 -13.06
C ILE A 327 11.14 4.56 -14.08
N THR A 328 10.23 5.48 -13.73
CA THR A 328 9.67 6.48 -14.64
C THR A 328 10.24 7.89 -14.44
N GLY A 329 10.77 8.19 -13.25
CA GLY A 329 11.19 9.54 -12.87
C GLY A 329 10.03 10.48 -12.53
N MET A 330 8.78 9.99 -12.46
CA MET A 330 7.58 10.79 -12.18
C MET A 330 7.33 10.90 -10.66
N ASP A 331 7.05 12.09 -10.15
CA ASP A 331 6.58 12.28 -8.75
C ASP A 331 5.05 12.10 -8.68
N ILE A 332 4.61 10.89 -8.29
CA ILE A 332 3.19 10.53 -8.24
C ILE A 332 2.43 11.41 -7.24
N VAL A 333 3.01 11.68 -6.07
CA VAL A 333 2.38 12.58 -5.08
C VAL A 333 2.24 13.99 -5.64
N GLY A 334 3.24 14.46 -6.37
CA GLY A 334 3.20 15.72 -7.07
C GLY A 334 2.09 15.78 -8.12
N LEU A 335 1.90 14.72 -8.90
CA LEU A 335 0.79 14.61 -9.85
C LEU A 335 -0.58 14.60 -9.16
N MET A 336 -0.69 13.97 -7.98
CA MET A 336 -1.92 14.02 -7.18
C MET A 336 -2.27 15.45 -6.76
N LEU A 337 -1.29 16.24 -6.33
CA LEU A 337 -1.50 17.65 -5.99
C LEU A 337 -1.91 18.46 -7.21
N ASP A 338 -1.27 18.27 -8.36
CA ASP A 338 -1.60 18.96 -9.61
C ASP A 338 -3.03 18.62 -10.08
N ALA A 339 -3.42 17.35 -10.03
CA ALA A 339 -4.79 16.92 -10.34
C ALA A 339 -5.80 17.53 -9.37
N ALA A 340 -5.49 17.59 -8.06
CA ALA A 340 -6.37 18.18 -7.06
C ALA A 340 -6.58 19.67 -7.31
N GLU A 341 -5.54 20.40 -7.72
CA GLU A 341 -5.59 21.80 -8.13
C GLU A 341 -6.32 22.02 -9.47
N GLY A 342 -6.67 20.96 -10.19
CA GLY A 342 -7.33 21.03 -11.51
C GLY A 342 -6.39 21.40 -12.65
N LYS A 343 -5.09 21.17 -12.50
CA LYS A 343 -4.12 21.39 -13.58
C LYS A 343 -4.25 20.28 -14.62
N LYS A 344 -4.07 20.65 -15.88
CA LYS A 344 -3.91 19.70 -16.98
C LYS A 344 -2.48 19.19 -17.01
N PHE A 345 -2.31 17.87 -17.19
CA PHE A 345 -0.98 17.28 -17.35
C PHE A 345 -0.38 17.69 -18.69
N SER A 346 0.92 18.03 -18.70
CA SER A 346 1.63 18.57 -19.88
C SER A 346 2.43 17.52 -20.66
N PHE A 347 2.45 16.27 -20.19
CA PHE A 347 3.16 15.16 -20.83
C PHE A 347 2.20 14.26 -21.62
N LYS A 348 2.74 13.43 -22.49
CA LYS A 348 2.03 12.40 -23.25
C LYS A 348 2.45 11.02 -22.76
N GLN A 349 1.68 9.98 -23.16
CA GLN A 349 2.01 8.61 -22.80
C GLN A 349 3.40 8.18 -23.32
N GLU A 350 3.78 8.66 -24.50
CA GLU A 350 5.06 8.34 -25.14
C GLU A 350 6.27 8.95 -24.41
N ASP A 351 6.06 9.99 -23.62
CA ASP A 351 7.11 10.63 -22.84
C ASP A 351 7.48 9.81 -21.57
N ILE A 352 6.62 8.87 -21.20
CA ILE A 352 6.79 8.03 -20.01
C ILE A 352 7.50 6.74 -20.42
N VAL A 353 8.81 6.66 -20.18
CA VAL A 353 9.63 5.52 -20.56
C VAL A 353 10.33 4.94 -19.33
N PRO A 354 10.05 3.68 -18.98
CA PRO A 354 10.77 3.02 -17.88
C PRO A 354 12.22 2.75 -18.34
N ASN A 355 13.17 3.21 -17.56
CA ASN A 355 14.59 3.13 -17.90
C ASN A 355 15.44 2.36 -16.88
N ARG A 356 14.78 1.76 -15.88
CA ARG A 356 15.40 1.02 -14.77
C ARG A 356 14.53 -0.14 -14.37
N TRP A 357 15.09 -1.00 -13.52
CA TRP A 357 14.39 -1.98 -12.72
C TRP A 357 14.43 -1.55 -11.27
N ALA A 358 13.29 -1.59 -10.58
CA ALA A 358 13.21 -1.23 -9.17
C ALA A 358 12.58 -2.37 -8.36
N LEU A 359 13.02 -2.48 -7.10
CA LEU A 359 12.56 -3.47 -6.13
C LEU A 359 12.30 -2.75 -4.81
N GLU A 360 11.15 -3.04 -4.18
CA GLU A 360 10.78 -2.55 -2.85
C GLU A 360 10.62 -3.72 -1.89
N VAL A 361 11.00 -3.50 -0.64
CA VAL A 361 10.69 -4.38 0.49
C VAL A 361 10.07 -3.57 1.62
N ARG A 362 9.07 -4.18 2.30
CA ARG A 362 8.38 -3.57 3.43
C ARG A 362 9.02 -4.02 4.73
N ILE A 363 9.60 -3.09 5.49
CA ILE A 363 10.18 -3.38 6.79
C ILE A 363 9.12 -3.19 7.87
N ASN A 364 8.56 -4.31 8.30
CA ASN A 364 7.55 -4.38 9.35
C ASN A 364 8.20 -4.74 10.69
N ALA A 365 7.68 -4.18 11.76
CA ALA A 365 8.04 -4.52 13.13
C ALA A 365 7.31 -5.82 13.56
N GLU A 366 7.82 -6.96 13.09
CA GLU A 366 7.25 -8.29 13.28
C GLU A 366 8.36 -9.33 13.43
N ASP A 367 8.10 -10.37 14.21
CA ASP A 367 8.99 -11.53 14.30
C ASP A 367 8.99 -12.29 12.97
N PRO A 368 10.14 -12.52 12.32
CA PRO A 368 10.22 -13.10 10.97
C PRO A 368 9.83 -14.59 10.92
N ARG A 369 9.70 -15.27 12.08
CA ARG A 369 9.32 -16.68 12.19
C ARG A 369 7.84 -16.84 12.49
N THR A 370 7.32 -16.06 13.46
CA THR A 370 5.95 -16.20 13.96
C THR A 370 4.99 -15.17 13.37
N PHE A 371 5.54 -14.09 12.78
CA PHE A 371 4.81 -12.91 12.31
C PHE A 371 4.05 -12.16 13.41
N SER A 372 4.41 -12.42 14.66
CA SER A 372 3.86 -11.66 15.78
C SER A 372 4.38 -10.24 15.76
N PRO A 373 3.53 -9.23 15.97
CA PRO A 373 3.97 -7.84 16.06
C PRO A 373 5.03 -7.64 17.14
N SER A 374 5.99 -6.75 16.89
CA SER A 374 7.07 -6.39 17.80
C SER A 374 6.98 -4.90 18.10
N PHE A 375 6.58 -4.57 19.32
CA PHE A 375 6.38 -3.18 19.77
C PHE A 375 7.54 -2.73 20.65
N GLY A 376 7.64 -1.43 20.86
CA GLY A 376 8.61 -0.80 21.76
C GLY A 376 9.64 0.08 21.08
N PRO A 377 10.65 0.54 21.83
CA PRO A 377 11.62 1.50 21.33
C PRO A 377 12.64 0.87 20.37
N ILE A 378 12.94 1.60 19.31
CA ILE A 378 14.05 1.31 18.40
C ILE A 378 15.32 1.87 19.06
N SER A 379 16.09 1.02 19.72
CA SER A 379 17.30 1.44 20.46
C SER A 379 18.45 1.82 19.51
N ARG A 380 18.47 1.25 18.31
CA ARG A 380 19.43 1.59 17.23
C ARG A 380 18.79 1.47 15.86
N LEU A 381 19.04 2.47 15.02
CA LEU A 381 18.60 2.47 13.63
C LEU A 381 19.73 2.94 12.70
N GLN A 382 20.28 2.02 11.95
CA GLN A 382 21.20 2.36 10.85
C GLN A 382 20.45 2.16 9.52
N VAL A 383 20.17 3.28 8.85
CA VAL A 383 19.46 3.30 7.56
C VAL A 383 20.45 3.16 6.41
N PRO A 384 20.26 2.21 5.49
CA PRO A 384 21.11 2.01 4.33
C PRO A 384 21.15 3.22 3.40
N GLN A 385 22.33 3.43 2.80
CA GLN A 385 22.57 4.49 1.82
C GLN A 385 23.41 3.97 0.65
N GLY A 386 23.52 4.79 -0.40
CA GLY A 386 24.41 4.55 -1.54
C GLY A 386 23.70 4.54 -2.89
N PRO A 387 24.44 4.33 -3.98
CA PRO A 387 23.89 4.36 -5.33
C PRO A 387 22.73 3.36 -5.52
N GLY A 388 21.66 3.82 -6.15
CA GLY A 388 20.49 3.00 -6.42
C GLY A 388 19.63 2.65 -5.20
N VAL A 389 19.83 3.33 -4.05
CA VAL A 389 19.05 3.11 -2.81
C VAL A 389 18.17 4.31 -2.53
N ARG A 390 16.87 4.03 -2.27
CA ARG A 390 15.90 5.01 -1.77
C ARG A 390 15.21 4.43 -0.55
N ILE A 391 15.18 5.17 0.53
CA ILE A 391 14.52 4.78 1.78
C ILE A 391 13.40 5.77 2.09
N ALA A 392 12.23 5.25 2.48
CA ALA A 392 11.12 6.04 2.99
C ALA A 392 10.86 5.64 4.46
N PRO A 393 11.48 6.32 5.42
CA PRO A 393 11.33 6.01 6.83
C PRO A 393 10.04 6.61 7.40
N GLY A 394 9.40 5.89 8.32
CA GLY A 394 8.33 6.40 9.17
C GLY A 394 8.79 6.63 10.62
N VAL A 395 10.06 6.31 10.92
CA VAL A 395 10.65 6.33 12.26
C VAL A 395 12.08 6.89 12.22
N TYR A 396 12.64 7.12 13.40
CA TYR A 396 14.04 7.51 13.64
C TYR A 396 14.60 6.69 14.82
N GLU A 397 15.89 6.75 15.07
CA GLU A 397 16.53 6.11 16.21
C GLU A 397 16.00 6.70 17.52
N GLY A 398 15.52 5.85 18.44
CA GLY A 398 14.83 6.24 19.66
C GLY A 398 13.30 6.37 19.53
N ALA A 399 12.73 6.22 18.33
CA ALA A 399 11.27 6.20 18.15
C ALA A 399 10.65 4.92 18.73
N ASP A 400 9.41 5.03 19.17
CA ASP A 400 8.59 3.91 19.62
C ASP A 400 7.70 3.35 18.50
N ILE A 401 7.59 2.03 18.43
CA ILE A 401 6.57 1.34 17.61
C ILE A 401 5.35 1.08 18.50
N PRO A 402 4.25 1.82 18.33
CA PRO A 402 3.06 1.65 19.14
C PRO A 402 2.23 0.43 18.71
N PRO A 403 1.53 -0.24 19.64
CA PRO A 403 0.75 -1.46 19.34
C PRO A 403 -0.61 -1.20 18.67
N TYR A 404 -0.94 0.03 18.34
CA TYR A 404 -2.28 0.45 17.91
C TYR A 404 -2.44 0.54 16.41
N TYR A 405 -1.33 0.52 15.64
CA TYR A 405 -1.31 0.81 14.21
C TYR A 405 -0.55 -0.28 13.45
N ASP A 406 -0.55 -0.15 12.12
CA ASP A 406 0.20 -1.06 11.24
C ASP A 406 1.69 -1.12 11.64
N SER A 407 2.26 -2.31 11.53
CA SER A 407 3.66 -2.59 11.88
C SER A 407 4.68 -2.06 10.87
N LEU A 408 4.24 -1.58 9.69
CA LEU A 408 5.11 -1.01 8.67
C LEU A 408 5.73 0.31 9.16
N PHE A 409 7.06 0.34 9.25
CA PHE A 409 7.77 1.54 9.69
C PHE A 409 8.80 2.07 8.70
N MET A 410 9.14 1.31 7.65
CA MET A 410 10.08 1.76 6.63
C MET A 410 9.85 1.00 5.32
N LEU A 411 9.98 1.71 4.18
CA LEU A 411 10.10 1.11 2.87
C LEU A 411 11.54 1.24 2.40
N MET A 412 12.09 0.14 1.89
CA MET A 412 13.43 0.14 1.29
C MET A 412 13.30 -0.21 -0.17
N MET A 413 13.80 0.67 -1.02
CA MET A 413 13.75 0.53 -2.47
C MET A 413 15.14 0.52 -3.06
N THR A 414 15.33 -0.29 -4.08
CA THR A 414 16.56 -0.30 -4.88
C THR A 414 16.22 -0.19 -6.35
N ALA A 415 17.11 0.46 -7.11
CA ALA A 415 16.97 0.57 -8.55
C ALA A 415 18.31 0.30 -9.23
N GLY A 416 18.24 -0.34 -10.40
CA GLY A 416 19.41 -0.65 -11.22
C GLY A 416 19.08 -0.68 -12.71
N PRO A 417 20.08 -0.81 -13.59
CA PRO A 417 19.86 -0.89 -15.04
C PRO A 417 19.09 -2.17 -15.44
N ASN A 418 19.08 -3.19 -14.59
CA ASN A 418 18.37 -4.45 -14.80
C ASN A 418 17.99 -5.07 -13.44
N ARG A 419 17.18 -6.13 -13.48
CA ARG A 419 16.66 -6.84 -12.31
C ARG A 419 17.74 -7.34 -11.38
N ASP A 420 18.76 -8.01 -11.92
CA ASP A 420 19.86 -8.57 -11.12
C ASP A 420 20.62 -7.51 -10.35
N SER A 421 20.78 -6.33 -10.94
CA SER A 421 21.44 -5.20 -10.29
C SER A 421 20.61 -4.66 -9.11
N ALA A 422 19.29 -4.56 -9.26
CA ALA A 422 18.39 -4.16 -8.18
C ALA A 422 18.39 -5.20 -7.05
N ILE A 423 18.33 -6.52 -7.38
CA ILE A 423 18.42 -7.63 -6.43
C ILE A 423 19.74 -7.61 -5.65
N ARG A 424 20.88 -7.51 -6.34
CA ARG A 424 22.21 -7.44 -5.66
C ARG A 424 22.31 -6.24 -4.71
N THR A 425 21.75 -5.11 -5.10
CA THR A 425 21.74 -3.92 -4.24
C THR A 425 20.85 -4.17 -3.01
N MET A 426 19.67 -4.79 -3.18
CA MET A 426 18.77 -5.12 -2.06
C MET A 426 19.42 -6.15 -1.12
N ASP A 427 20.05 -7.20 -1.64
CA ASP A 427 20.82 -8.16 -0.81
C ASP A 427 21.87 -7.45 0.03
N ARG A 428 22.67 -6.57 -0.58
CA ARG A 428 23.71 -5.79 0.12
C ARG A 428 23.15 -4.95 1.25
N ILE A 429 22.05 -4.20 0.99
CA ILE A 429 21.51 -3.28 2.00
C ILE A 429 20.79 -4.02 3.15
N LEU A 430 20.10 -5.13 2.87
CA LEU A 430 19.47 -5.96 3.90
C LEU A 430 20.50 -6.73 4.73
N SER A 431 21.56 -7.26 4.09
CA SER A 431 22.50 -8.13 4.76
C SER A 431 23.59 -7.40 5.55
N ARG A 432 23.97 -6.17 5.15
CA ARG A 432 25.16 -5.49 5.67
C ARG A 432 24.92 -4.08 6.20
N ASN A 433 23.95 -3.37 5.67
CA ASN A 433 23.79 -1.95 5.93
C ASN A 433 22.61 -1.61 6.81
N LEU A 434 21.56 -2.44 6.86
CA LEU A 434 20.43 -2.26 7.75
C LEU A 434 20.75 -2.80 9.14
N ARG A 435 20.58 -1.97 10.19
CA ARG A 435 20.55 -2.42 11.58
C ARG A 435 19.33 -1.83 12.27
N VAL A 436 18.57 -2.68 12.90
CA VAL A 436 17.42 -2.31 13.75
C VAL A 436 17.54 -3.13 15.02
N GLU A 437 17.69 -2.44 16.16
CA GLU A 437 17.79 -3.07 17.48
C GLU A 437 16.66 -2.55 18.39
N GLY A 438 16.26 -3.33 19.37
CA GLY A 438 15.15 -3.07 20.29
C GLY A 438 13.84 -3.73 19.87
N ILE A 439 13.65 -3.97 18.57
CA ILE A 439 12.46 -4.65 18.03
C ILE A 439 12.88 -5.74 17.02
N LYS A 440 11.99 -6.70 16.80
CA LYS A 440 12.14 -7.68 15.70
C LYS A 440 11.56 -7.12 14.41
N THR A 441 12.14 -7.49 13.26
CA THR A 441 11.68 -7.06 11.95
C THR A 441 11.60 -8.22 10.95
N LEU A 442 10.88 -8.02 9.85
CA LEU A 442 10.84 -8.99 8.75
C LEU A 442 12.12 -9.03 7.91
N ALA A 443 13.11 -8.18 8.15
CA ALA A 443 14.31 -8.09 7.33
C ALA A 443 15.03 -9.44 7.09
N PRO A 444 15.18 -10.36 8.09
CA PRO A 444 15.77 -11.68 7.84
C PRO A 444 15.00 -12.52 6.82
N LEU A 445 13.67 -12.54 6.90
CA LEU A 445 12.81 -13.26 5.95
C LEU A 445 12.91 -12.65 4.55
N LEU A 446 12.86 -11.33 4.44
CA LEU A 446 12.99 -10.61 3.17
C LEU A 446 14.33 -10.93 2.50
N LEU A 447 15.41 -10.98 3.27
CA LEU A 447 16.74 -11.36 2.77
C LEU A 447 16.76 -12.81 2.26
N SER A 448 16.12 -13.76 2.96
CA SER A 448 16.01 -15.14 2.51
C SER A 448 15.26 -15.24 1.18
N ILE A 449 14.15 -14.51 1.03
CA ILE A 449 13.39 -14.46 -0.22
C ILE A 449 14.25 -13.89 -1.36
N ILE A 450 14.94 -12.77 -1.15
CA ILE A 450 15.82 -12.13 -2.15
C ILE A 450 16.93 -13.09 -2.63
N ARG A 451 17.38 -13.99 -1.77
CA ARG A 451 18.43 -14.97 -2.06
C ARG A 451 17.92 -16.27 -2.66
N HIS A 452 16.62 -16.54 -2.53
CA HIS A 452 16.01 -17.78 -3.01
C HIS A 452 16.10 -17.89 -4.54
N GLU A 453 16.48 -19.06 -5.05
CA GLU A 453 16.70 -19.26 -6.48
C GLU A 453 15.47 -19.06 -7.33
N ALA A 454 14.29 -19.52 -6.86
CA ALA A 454 13.04 -19.30 -7.59
C ALA A 454 12.68 -17.79 -7.67
N PHE A 455 12.97 -17.01 -6.61
CA PHE A 455 12.81 -15.56 -6.69
C PHE A 455 13.73 -14.93 -7.74
N LYS A 456 15.01 -15.27 -7.73
CA LYS A 456 16.00 -14.77 -8.70
C LYS A 456 15.59 -15.08 -10.14
N LYS A 457 15.05 -16.28 -10.38
CA LYS A 457 14.55 -16.70 -11.70
C LYS A 457 13.21 -16.07 -12.10
N GLY A 458 12.50 -15.42 -11.17
CA GLY A 458 11.15 -14.92 -11.40
C GLY A 458 10.07 -16.02 -11.35
N GLU A 459 10.39 -17.19 -10.82
CA GLU A 459 9.50 -18.38 -10.75
C GLU A 459 8.80 -18.42 -9.38
N PHE A 460 7.77 -17.59 -9.19
CA PHE A 460 6.99 -17.54 -7.95
C PHE A 460 5.51 -17.27 -8.22
N SER A 461 4.66 -17.64 -7.29
CA SER A 461 3.20 -17.38 -7.30
C SER A 461 2.78 -16.72 -6.00
N THR A 462 1.51 -16.38 -5.85
CA THR A 462 0.96 -15.83 -4.60
C THR A 462 1.12 -16.78 -3.40
N ARG A 463 1.42 -18.06 -3.64
CA ARG A 463 1.67 -19.08 -2.61
C ARG A 463 3.15 -19.25 -2.24
N PHE A 464 4.05 -18.53 -2.89
CA PHE A 464 5.51 -18.71 -2.74
C PHE A 464 5.97 -18.79 -1.29
N ILE A 465 5.48 -17.91 -0.43
CA ILE A 465 5.91 -17.88 0.98
C ILE A 465 5.37 -19.10 1.75
N GLU A 466 4.14 -19.52 1.48
CA GLU A 466 3.55 -20.72 2.10
C GLU A 466 4.31 -21.97 1.67
N ASP A 467 4.58 -22.10 0.39
CA ASP A 467 5.21 -23.28 -0.21
C ASP A 467 6.69 -23.42 0.19
N HIS A 468 7.41 -22.33 0.51
CA HIS A 468 8.84 -22.31 0.83
C HIS A 468 9.16 -21.89 2.27
N MET A 469 8.17 -21.78 3.17
CA MET A 469 8.37 -21.15 4.48
C MET A 469 9.46 -21.81 5.32
N ASP A 470 9.51 -23.15 5.37
CA ASP A 470 10.51 -23.88 6.15
C ASP A 470 11.93 -23.67 5.61
N GLU A 471 12.08 -23.65 4.28
CA GLU A 471 13.35 -23.35 3.61
C GLU A 471 13.81 -21.91 3.92
N LEU A 472 12.91 -20.95 3.75
CA LEU A 472 13.20 -19.54 4.03
C LEU A 472 13.63 -19.33 5.48
N ILE A 473 12.97 -19.97 6.45
CA ILE A 473 13.34 -19.92 7.86
C ILE A 473 14.71 -20.56 8.11
N SER A 474 15.05 -21.67 7.44
CA SER A 474 16.35 -22.31 7.59
C SER A 474 17.49 -21.40 7.16
N MET A 475 17.31 -20.64 6.06
CA MET A 475 18.32 -19.74 5.50
C MET A 475 18.76 -18.62 6.47
N PHE A 476 17.90 -18.14 7.38
CA PHE A 476 18.30 -17.12 8.36
C PHE A 476 18.65 -17.68 9.73
N ARG A 477 18.28 -18.95 10.04
CA ARG A 477 18.81 -19.66 11.22
C ARG A 477 20.32 -19.95 11.11
N GLU A 478 20.80 -20.28 9.93
CA GLU A 478 22.22 -20.52 9.70
C GLU A 478 23.08 -19.28 9.94
N LYS A 479 22.53 -18.06 9.76
CA LYS A 479 23.25 -16.82 10.01
C LYS A 479 23.25 -16.36 11.48
N ASP A 480 22.27 -16.79 12.26
CA ASP A 480 22.20 -16.55 13.71
C ASP A 480 23.12 -17.47 14.51
N SER A 481 23.76 -18.44 13.85
CA SER A 481 24.61 -19.41 14.49
C SER A 481 26.00 -18.84 14.77
N GLU A 482 26.53 -19.22 15.91
CA GLU A 482 27.86 -19.06 16.54
C GLU A 482 29.03 -18.58 15.68
N ASP A 483 28.97 -18.70 14.33
CA ASP A 483 30.06 -18.42 13.42
C ASP A 483 30.43 -16.94 13.29
N GLU A 484 29.47 -16.02 13.36
CA GLU A 484 29.76 -14.57 13.32
C GLU A 484 30.27 -14.08 14.68
N VAL A 485 29.69 -14.57 15.76
CA VAL A 485 30.20 -14.27 17.11
C VAL A 485 31.59 -14.87 17.29
N LEU A 486 31.84 -16.07 16.77
CA LEU A 486 33.13 -16.72 16.81
C LEU A 486 34.17 -16.03 15.92
N LYS A 487 33.79 -15.54 14.73
CA LYS A 487 34.63 -14.73 13.85
C LYS A 487 35.01 -13.39 14.48
N ILE A 488 34.00 -12.70 15.06
CA ILE A 488 34.25 -11.45 15.78
C ILE A 488 35.13 -11.69 17.02
N ALA A 489 34.86 -12.73 17.78
CA ALA A 489 35.63 -13.09 18.95
C ALA A 489 37.07 -13.45 18.56
N LYS A 490 37.33 -14.22 17.48
CA LYS A 490 38.66 -14.49 16.94
C LYS A 490 39.36 -13.22 16.48
N PHE A 491 38.68 -12.36 15.73
CA PHE A 491 39.19 -11.08 15.26
C PHE A 491 39.57 -10.15 16.43
N VAL A 492 38.70 -10.04 17.43
CA VAL A 492 39.00 -9.27 18.65
C VAL A 492 40.17 -9.87 19.42
N ALA A 493 40.27 -11.19 19.52
CA ALA A 493 41.39 -11.89 20.16
C ALA A 493 42.72 -11.66 19.39
N GLU A 494 42.69 -11.71 18.06
CA GLU A 494 43.87 -11.42 17.22
C GLU A 494 44.34 -9.96 17.36
N ILE A 495 43.39 -8.99 17.35
CA ILE A 495 43.72 -7.57 17.59
C ILE A 495 44.27 -7.37 19.01
N SER A 496 43.67 -8.02 20.01
CA SER A 496 44.16 -7.94 21.40
C SER A 496 45.50 -8.55 21.59
N ALA A 497 45.87 -9.58 20.81
CA ALA A 497 47.19 -10.22 20.83
C ALA A 497 48.30 -9.37 20.17
N LEU A 498 47.95 -8.41 19.29
CA LEU A 498 48.89 -7.50 18.65
C LEU A 498 49.43 -6.41 19.60
N GLY A 499 48.81 -6.24 20.79
CA GLY A 499 49.22 -5.24 21.78
C GLY A 499 49.05 -3.78 21.32
N PRO A 500 49.38 -2.79 22.18
CA PRO A 500 49.23 -1.37 21.86
C PRO A 500 50.09 -0.84 20.72
N GLN A 501 51.05 -1.60 20.25
CA GLN A 501 51.96 -1.23 19.15
C GLN A 501 51.47 -1.62 17.76
N GLY A 502 50.37 -2.34 17.64
CA GLY A 502 49.80 -2.75 16.36
C GLY A 502 48.91 -1.71 15.66
N TRP A 503 48.82 -0.49 16.17
CA TRP A 503 47.97 0.60 15.66
C TRP A 503 48.73 1.76 15.02
N MET A 504 50.03 1.56 14.67
CA MET A 504 50.81 2.54 13.90
C MET A 504 51.02 2.09 12.45
#